data_210c13bc2ff0edc85b834ac637ef1d76
#
_entry.id   210c13bc2ff0edc85b834ac637ef1d76
#
_cell.length_a   1.000
_cell.length_b   1.000
_cell.length_c   1.000
_cell.angle_alpha   90.00
_cell.angle_beta   90.00
_cell.angle_gamma   90.00
#
_symmetry.space_group_name_H-M   'P 1'
#
loop_
_entity.id
_entity.type
_entity.pdbx_description
1 polymer ?
#
loop_
_entity_poly.entity_id
_entity_poly.type
_entity_poly.pdbx_seq_one_letter_code
_entity_poly.pdbx_strand_id
1 'polypeptide(L)'
;MPIQYFFKGIAPAQLLAFSTSSSGATLPITMERCEDELGVSEEISSFVLPLGATINMDGTAQYQAVAAVFISQALGMDLTIGDQITIILTTVLASIGTAAVPAAGIIMPVSYTHLTLPTKA
;
A
#
# COMPACT_ATOMS: atom_id res chain seq x y z
N MET A 1 -4.21 21.74 15.53
CA MET A 1 -2.95 21.04 15.94
C MET A 1 -1.80 21.53 15.06
N PRO A 2 -0.65 21.97 15.62
CA PRO A 2 0.48 22.40 14.80
C PRO A 2 1.08 21.21 14.03
N ILE A 3 1.45 21.43 12.77
CA ILE A 3 2.02 20.39 11.87
C ILE A 3 3.24 19.71 12.49
N GLN A 4 4.11 20.50 13.14
CA GLN A 4 5.31 19.98 13.79
C GLN A 4 5.00 19.00 14.94
N TYR A 5 3.94 19.25 15.69
CA TYR A 5 3.50 18.35 16.76
C TYR A 5 3.02 17.02 16.21
N PHE A 6 2.25 17.05 15.14
CA PHE A 6 1.78 15.84 14.46
C PHE A 6 2.95 14.97 13.98
N PHE A 7 3.88 15.55 13.21
CA PHE A 7 5.02 14.78 12.69
C PHE A 7 5.93 14.24 13.79
N LYS A 8 6.13 14.98 14.87
CA LYS A 8 6.91 14.51 16.02
C LYS A 8 6.21 13.35 16.74
N GLY A 9 4.91 13.42 16.90
CA GLY A 9 4.11 12.37 17.53
C GLY A 9 4.14 11.07 16.74
N ILE A 10 4.02 11.13 15.41
CA ILE A 10 3.94 9.95 14.55
C ILE A 10 5.30 9.44 14.05
N ALA A 11 6.40 10.15 14.31
CA ALA A 11 7.74 9.81 13.81
C ALA A 11 8.19 8.36 14.12
N PRO A 12 7.96 7.78 15.32
CA PRO A 12 8.32 6.39 15.58
C PRO A 12 7.57 5.41 14.68
N ALA A 13 6.29 5.64 14.39
CA ALA A 13 5.50 4.83 13.48
C ALA A 13 6.02 4.95 12.03
N GLN A 14 6.41 6.14 11.60
CA GLN A 14 7.01 6.35 10.27
C GLN A 14 8.35 5.61 10.11
N LEU A 15 9.21 5.66 11.13
CA LEU A 15 10.49 4.94 11.12
C LEU A 15 10.29 3.42 11.06
N LEU A 16 9.32 2.90 11.80
CA LEU A 16 9.01 1.48 11.78
C LEU A 16 8.39 1.07 10.43
N ALA A 17 7.50 1.89 9.87
CA ALA A 17 6.93 1.66 8.54
C ALA A 17 8.00 1.61 7.46
N PHE A 18 8.96 2.54 7.51
CA PHE A 18 10.08 2.58 6.56
C PHE A 18 10.98 1.34 6.69
N SER A 19 11.31 0.93 7.91
CA SER A 19 12.22 -0.20 8.16
C SER A 19 11.60 -1.56 7.85
N THR A 20 10.30 -1.73 8.12
CA THR A 20 9.59 -3.01 7.92
C THR A 20 8.93 -3.14 6.55
N SER A 21 8.66 -2.01 5.87
CA SER A 21 7.83 -1.95 4.66
C SER A 21 6.49 -2.70 4.82
N SER A 22 5.92 -2.68 6.02
CA SER A 22 4.70 -3.41 6.38
C SER A 22 3.75 -2.55 7.18
N SER A 23 2.59 -2.24 6.61
CA SER A 23 1.51 -1.53 7.30
C SER A 23 0.98 -2.32 8.49
N GLY A 24 0.87 -3.64 8.36
CA GLY A 24 0.42 -4.52 9.45
C GLY A 24 1.37 -4.54 10.64
N ALA A 25 2.69 -4.62 10.39
CA ALA A 25 3.70 -4.59 11.45
C ALA A 25 3.77 -3.23 12.15
N THR A 26 3.42 -2.15 11.43
CA THR A 26 3.45 -0.78 11.97
C THR A 26 2.18 -0.43 12.74
N LEU A 27 1.07 -1.11 12.50
CA LEU A 27 -0.24 -0.77 13.03
C LEU A 27 -0.27 -0.62 14.56
N PRO A 28 0.29 -1.52 15.38
CA PRO A 28 0.28 -1.37 16.85
C PRO A 28 0.93 -0.08 17.32
N ILE A 29 2.10 0.26 16.78
CA ILE A 29 2.81 1.51 17.12
C ILE A 29 2.03 2.73 16.63
N THR A 30 1.39 2.64 15.45
CA THR A 30 0.55 3.73 14.95
C THR A 30 -0.63 4.00 15.89
N MET A 31 -1.27 2.94 16.39
CA MET A 31 -2.38 3.06 17.34
C MET A 31 -1.90 3.71 18.65
N GLU A 32 -0.86 3.18 19.26
CA GLU A 32 -0.25 3.73 20.49
C GLU A 32 0.10 5.23 20.32
N ARG A 33 0.75 5.60 19.23
CA ARG A 33 1.12 7.01 18.99
C ARG A 33 -0.07 7.92 18.75
N CYS A 34 -1.11 7.43 18.08
CA CYS A 34 -2.34 8.19 17.88
C CYS A 34 -3.11 8.42 19.17
N GLU A 35 -3.16 7.45 20.04
CA GLU A 35 -3.86 7.53 21.33
C GLU A 35 -3.07 8.39 22.33
N ASP A 36 -1.82 8.06 22.59
CA ASP A 36 -1.01 8.67 23.65
C ASP A 36 -0.51 10.07 23.29
N GLU A 37 -0.08 10.29 22.05
CA GLU A 37 0.55 11.56 21.66
C GLU A 37 -0.41 12.50 20.94
N LEU A 38 -1.34 11.96 20.12
CA LEU A 38 -2.24 12.79 19.33
C LEU A 38 -3.63 12.95 19.97
N GLY A 39 -3.92 12.20 21.05
CA GLY A 39 -5.16 12.29 21.80
C GLY A 39 -6.38 11.77 21.04
N VAL A 40 -6.19 10.82 20.13
CA VAL A 40 -7.28 10.14 19.44
C VAL A 40 -7.90 9.13 20.40
N SER A 41 -9.25 9.07 20.46
CA SER A 41 -9.92 8.08 21.31
C SER A 41 -9.67 6.65 20.84
N GLU A 42 -9.53 5.72 21.77
CA GLU A 42 -9.32 4.29 21.49
C GLU A 42 -10.42 3.70 20.60
N GLU A 43 -11.67 4.13 20.76
CA GLU A 43 -12.78 3.70 19.91
C GLU A 43 -12.57 4.03 18.42
N ILE A 44 -12.01 5.22 18.15
CA ILE A 44 -11.75 5.68 16.77
C ILE A 44 -10.49 5.00 16.24
N SER A 45 -9.42 4.96 17.02
CA SER A 45 -8.15 4.39 16.57
C SER A 45 -8.27 2.90 16.28
N SER A 46 -8.94 2.14 17.16
CA SER A 46 -9.13 0.69 17.01
C SER A 46 -9.97 0.30 15.79
N PHE A 47 -10.82 1.18 15.29
CA PHE A 47 -11.63 0.92 14.10
C PHE A 47 -11.00 1.49 12.82
N VAL A 48 -10.60 2.77 12.84
CA VAL A 48 -10.18 3.49 11.63
C VAL A 48 -8.78 3.06 11.17
N LEU A 49 -7.84 2.84 12.11
CA LEU A 49 -6.46 2.53 11.74
C LEU A 49 -6.29 1.13 11.13
N PRO A 50 -6.90 0.05 11.67
CA PRO A 50 -6.87 -1.26 11.01
C PRO A 50 -7.55 -1.26 9.64
N LEU A 51 -8.67 -0.54 9.51
CA LEU A 51 -9.35 -0.38 8.23
C LEU A 51 -8.47 0.36 7.22
N GLY A 52 -7.82 1.45 7.63
CA GLY A 52 -6.90 2.22 6.81
C GLY A 52 -5.66 1.42 6.41
N ALA A 53 -5.15 0.57 7.28
CA ALA A 53 -4.00 -0.29 6.98
C ALA A 53 -4.24 -1.27 5.82
N THR A 54 -5.49 -1.60 5.53
CA THR A 54 -5.89 -2.48 4.42
C THR A 54 -6.43 -1.74 3.21
N ILE A 55 -7.22 -0.68 3.41
CA ILE A 55 -7.89 0.03 2.32
C ILE A 55 -7.01 1.14 1.74
N ASN A 56 -6.27 1.87 2.58
CA ASN A 56 -5.44 3.01 2.18
C ASN A 56 -4.01 2.59 1.81
N MET A 57 -3.89 1.72 0.82
CA MET A 57 -2.59 1.30 0.28
C MET A 57 -2.22 2.06 -1.01
N ASP A 58 -2.26 3.39 -0.94
CA ASP A 58 -2.01 4.26 -2.10
C ASP A 58 -0.60 4.08 -2.70
N GLY A 59 0.40 3.90 -1.83
CA GLY A 59 1.77 3.59 -2.24
C GLY A 59 1.88 2.27 -3.01
N THR A 60 1.09 1.27 -2.65
CA THR A 60 1.02 -0.01 -3.37
C THR A 60 0.42 0.17 -4.76
N ALA A 61 -0.65 0.94 -4.88
CA ALA A 61 -1.26 1.25 -6.18
C ALA A 61 -0.27 1.98 -7.10
N GLN A 62 0.44 2.99 -6.58
CA GLN A 62 1.46 3.71 -7.32
C GLN A 62 2.60 2.79 -7.78
N TYR A 63 3.12 1.97 -6.88
CA TYR A 63 4.17 1.01 -7.20
C TYR A 63 3.75 0.04 -8.31
N GLN A 64 2.56 -0.53 -8.21
CA GLN A 64 2.02 -1.47 -9.21
C GLN A 64 1.83 -0.79 -10.57
N ALA A 65 1.34 0.44 -10.60
CA ALA A 65 1.16 1.19 -11.84
C ALA A 65 2.52 1.47 -12.53
N VAL A 66 3.51 1.93 -11.77
CA VAL A 66 4.86 2.18 -12.29
C VAL A 66 5.50 0.88 -12.78
N ALA A 67 5.38 -0.20 -12.02
CA ALA A 67 5.92 -1.50 -12.41
C ALA A 67 5.28 -2.03 -13.69
N ALA A 68 3.95 -1.91 -13.84
CA ALA A 68 3.24 -2.33 -15.05
C ALA A 68 3.69 -1.56 -16.29
N VAL A 69 3.81 -0.23 -16.18
CA VAL A 69 4.30 0.60 -17.28
C VAL A 69 5.75 0.29 -17.60
N PHE A 70 6.61 0.12 -16.61
CA PHE A 70 8.02 -0.22 -16.79
C PHE A 70 8.18 -1.57 -17.51
N ILE A 71 7.46 -2.60 -17.08
CA ILE A 71 7.50 -3.93 -17.69
C ILE A 71 7.02 -3.87 -19.14
N SER A 72 5.93 -3.15 -19.41
CA SER A 72 5.41 -2.98 -20.77
C SER A 72 6.43 -2.32 -21.69
N GLN A 73 7.11 -1.27 -21.22
CA GLN A 73 8.17 -0.61 -21.98
C GLN A 73 9.38 -1.52 -22.19
N ALA A 74 9.79 -2.28 -21.18
CA ALA A 74 10.89 -3.23 -21.28
C ALA A 74 10.62 -4.35 -22.29
N LEU A 75 9.36 -4.71 -22.47
CA LEU A 75 8.92 -5.69 -23.47
C LEU A 75 8.62 -5.07 -24.86
N GLY A 76 8.83 -3.76 -25.02
CA GLY A 76 8.59 -3.06 -26.27
C GLY A 76 7.11 -2.93 -26.63
N MET A 77 6.22 -2.94 -25.63
CA MET A 77 4.78 -2.77 -25.81
C MET A 77 4.44 -1.27 -25.77
N ASP A 78 3.75 -0.78 -26.79
CA ASP A 78 3.22 0.57 -26.81
C ASP A 78 1.86 0.60 -26.08
N LEU A 79 1.83 1.29 -24.94
CA LEU A 79 0.61 1.47 -24.16
C LEU A 79 -0.22 2.62 -24.73
N THR A 80 -1.45 2.31 -25.13
CA THR A 80 -2.43 3.33 -25.47
C THR A 80 -2.94 4.05 -24.21
N ILE A 81 -3.60 5.20 -24.40
CA ILE A 81 -4.23 5.93 -23.29
C ILE A 81 -5.28 5.06 -22.58
N GLY A 82 -6.02 4.23 -23.34
CA GLY A 82 -6.98 3.27 -22.80
C GLY A 82 -6.33 2.23 -21.89
N ASP A 83 -5.17 1.69 -22.28
CA ASP A 83 -4.40 0.74 -21.49
C ASP A 83 -3.89 1.38 -20.18
N GLN A 84 -3.42 2.63 -20.25
CA GLN A 84 -2.97 3.36 -19.06
C GLN A 84 -4.10 3.62 -18.08
N ILE A 85 -5.29 4.00 -18.54
CA ILE A 85 -6.48 4.15 -17.69
C ILE A 85 -6.85 2.81 -17.05
N THR A 86 -6.82 1.72 -17.81
CA THR A 86 -7.09 0.38 -17.30
C THR A 86 -6.09 -0.03 -16.22
N ILE A 87 -4.80 0.24 -16.42
CA ILE A 87 -3.76 0.00 -15.42
C ILE A 87 -4.06 0.78 -14.13
N ILE A 88 -4.40 2.06 -14.21
CA ILE A 88 -4.72 2.88 -13.05
C ILE A 88 -5.90 2.31 -12.28
N LEU A 89 -7.01 2.02 -12.95
CA LEU A 89 -8.21 1.48 -12.32
C LEU A 89 -7.95 0.12 -11.66
N THR A 90 -7.26 -0.77 -12.36
CA THR A 90 -6.97 -2.11 -11.84
C THR A 90 -5.99 -2.09 -10.67
N THR A 91 -4.97 -1.22 -10.68
CA THR A 91 -4.01 -1.09 -9.58
C THR A 91 -4.65 -0.48 -8.33
N VAL A 92 -5.56 0.48 -8.48
CA VAL A 92 -6.33 1.03 -7.36
C VAL A 92 -7.22 -0.04 -6.72
N LEU A 93 -7.95 -0.81 -7.52
CA LEU A 93 -8.78 -1.90 -7.01
C LEU A 93 -7.95 -3.01 -6.36
N ALA A 94 -6.83 -3.38 -6.97
CA ALA A 94 -5.91 -4.39 -6.43
C ALA A 94 -5.27 -3.94 -5.12
N SER A 95 -4.96 -2.65 -4.97
CA SER A 95 -4.37 -2.12 -3.73
C SER A 95 -5.31 -2.23 -2.53
N ILE A 96 -6.62 -2.03 -2.73
CA ILE A 96 -7.64 -2.17 -1.68
C ILE A 96 -7.73 -3.63 -1.18
N GLY A 97 -7.50 -4.60 -2.05
CA GLY A 97 -7.52 -6.03 -1.70
C GLY A 97 -6.17 -6.61 -1.24
N THR A 98 -5.12 -5.79 -1.21
CA THR A 98 -3.78 -6.26 -0.85
C THR A 98 -3.64 -6.44 0.67
N ALA A 99 -3.08 -7.58 1.09
CA ALA A 99 -2.80 -7.82 2.50
C ALA A 99 -1.70 -6.89 3.04
N ALA A 100 -1.83 -6.46 4.29
CA ALA A 100 -0.89 -5.55 4.97
C ALA A 100 0.40 -6.27 5.44
N VAL A 101 1.04 -7.04 4.55
CA VAL A 101 2.27 -7.80 4.82
C VAL A 101 3.46 -7.21 4.05
N PRO A 102 4.71 -7.47 4.50
CA PRO A 102 5.90 -6.97 3.82
C PRO A 102 5.95 -7.37 2.35
N ALA A 103 6.31 -6.43 1.48
CA ALA A 103 6.47 -6.64 0.04
C ALA A 103 5.23 -7.16 -0.72
N ALA A 104 4.02 -7.03 -0.16
CA ALA A 104 2.79 -7.49 -0.81
C ALA A 104 2.58 -6.90 -2.21
N GLY A 105 2.97 -5.65 -2.41
CA GLY A 105 2.90 -4.97 -3.70
C GLY A 105 3.76 -5.62 -4.80
N ILE A 106 4.81 -6.35 -4.43
CA ILE A 106 5.68 -7.09 -5.36
C ILE A 106 5.11 -8.49 -5.61
N ILE A 107 4.65 -9.15 -4.57
CA ILE A 107 4.18 -10.56 -4.63
C ILE A 107 2.90 -10.67 -5.45
N MET A 108 1.98 -9.72 -5.33
CA MET A 108 0.70 -9.75 -6.02
C MET A 108 0.82 -9.85 -7.55
N PRO A 109 1.59 -8.98 -8.25
CA PRO A 109 1.77 -9.10 -9.70
C PRO A 109 2.37 -10.44 -10.11
N VAL A 110 3.33 -10.95 -9.34
CA VAL A 110 3.97 -12.25 -9.61
C VAL A 110 2.98 -13.39 -9.46
N SER A 111 2.17 -13.38 -8.41
CA SER A 111 1.14 -14.40 -8.18
C SER A 111 0.10 -14.42 -9.27
N TYR A 112 -0.37 -13.26 -9.74
CA TYR A 112 -1.34 -13.18 -10.83
C TYR A 112 -0.76 -13.69 -12.15
N THR A 113 0.48 -13.37 -12.49
CA THR A 113 1.13 -13.86 -13.71
C THR A 113 1.30 -15.38 -13.70
N HIS A 114 1.63 -15.97 -12.56
CA HIS A 114 1.76 -17.42 -12.42
C HIS A 114 0.41 -18.17 -12.43
N LEU A 115 -0.66 -17.55 -11.90
CA LEU A 115 -1.98 -18.17 -11.85
C LEU A 115 -2.77 -18.00 -13.14
N THR A 116 -2.53 -16.93 -13.89
CA THR A 116 -3.31 -16.59 -15.10
C THR A 116 -2.62 -16.95 -16.41
N LEU A 117 -1.32 -17.17 -16.41
CA LEU A 117 -0.65 -17.72 -17.56
C LEU A 117 -1.01 -19.21 -17.67
N PRO A 118 -1.71 -19.64 -18.73
CA PRO A 118 -1.88 -21.06 -18.97
C PRO A 118 -0.48 -21.65 -19.09
N THR A 119 -0.13 -22.55 -18.20
CA THR A 119 1.00 -23.43 -18.40
C THR A 119 0.71 -24.21 -19.65
N LYS A 120 1.15 -23.69 -20.79
CA LYS A 120 1.30 -24.53 -21.96
C LYS A 120 2.40 -25.52 -21.62
N ALA A 121 1.96 -26.64 -21.16
CA ALA A 121 2.78 -27.83 -21.23
C ALA A 121 3.13 -28.12 -22.68
#